data_f93a14cd4bfa5c2869201504feba5dd6
#
_entry.id   f93a14cd4bfa5c2869201504feba5dd6
#
_cell.length_a   1.000
_cell.length_b   1.000
_cell.length_c   1.000
_cell.angle_alpha   90.00
_cell.angle_beta   90.00
_cell.angle_gamma   90.00
#
_symmetry.space_group_name_H-M   'P 1'
#
loop_
_entity.id
_entity.type
_entity.pdbx_description
1 polymer ?
#
loop_
_entity_poly.entity_id
_entity_poly.type
_entity_poly.pdbx_seq_one_letter_code
_entity_poly.pdbx_strand_id
1 'polypeptide(L)'
;LAGGWLFGPGPAWFWTLLVAAVVFLPTLLGAAIELIRKPEERDWQVHLVLTCRSAGRPTALACLTLVVLPYDAIICLDAILRSGVRMLFTRRGLLLWQLRSYASRNARRTLVEFFREMWVPPVVALVLAFALWQIRPAEGLFWAPVVLLWLVSPVVGWWISRPLLSRVAYLSQDQRAFLRVSARRTWRFFAQFVSPQDNWLPPDNFQEYPVASIASRTSPTNIGMALLANLAAYDFGYICAGEFLRLTGNTLATLEKLERYRGHFYNWYDTRTLQPLRPQYVSSVDSGNLAGSLLTLQAGLAELKDQPVLSVNAFQGLQDTLLVLVEHLPASASPALAQQIRSLQDVLHSITAPELTATAKPQTLVSAES
;
A
#
# COMPACT_ATOMS: atom_id res chain seq x y z
N LEU A 1 -27.11 8.59 -20.96
CA LEU A 1 -28.06 9.35 -20.16
C LEU A 1 -28.46 10.62 -20.87
N ALA A 2 -27.53 11.55 -21.16
CA ALA A 2 -27.83 12.81 -21.86
C ALA A 2 -28.55 12.57 -23.24
N GLY A 3 -28.04 11.63 -24.04
CA GLY A 3 -28.66 11.25 -25.30
C GLY A 3 -30.08 10.71 -25.14
N GLY A 4 -30.34 9.93 -24.09
CA GLY A 4 -31.66 9.43 -23.76
C GLY A 4 -32.64 10.55 -23.39
N TRP A 5 -32.18 11.55 -22.63
CA TRP A 5 -33.00 12.71 -22.28
C TRP A 5 -33.35 13.62 -23.48
N LEU A 6 -32.37 13.80 -24.38
CA LEU A 6 -32.53 14.70 -25.52
C LEU A 6 -33.28 14.04 -26.71
N PHE A 7 -32.90 12.81 -27.04
CA PHE A 7 -33.26 12.15 -28.28
C PHE A 7 -33.97 10.80 -28.07
N GLY A 8 -33.93 10.24 -26.87
CA GLY A 8 -34.46 8.92 -26.59
C GLY A 8 -35.98 8.90 -26.59
N PRO A 9 -36.61 7.76 -27.00
CA PRO A 9 -38.05 7.57 -26.86
C PRO A 9 -38.44 7.48 -25.38
N GLY A 10 -39.59 8.06 -25.04
CA GLY A 10 -40.14 8.00 -23.69
C GLY A 10 -39.68 9.12 -22.74
N PRO A 11 -40.13 9.08 -21.50
CA PRO A 11 -39.91 10.14 -20.52
C PRO A 11 -38.49 10.11 -19.92
N ALA A 12 -38.02 11.26 -19.41
CA ALA A 12 -36.69 11.41 -18.85
C ALA A 12 -36.46 10.50 -17.63
N TRP A 13 -37.49 10.24 -16.81
CA TRP A 13 -37.36 9.35 -15.63
C TRP A 13 -36.92 7.93 -16.02
N PHE A 14 -37.40 7.42 -17.18
CA PHE A 14 -37.01 6.09 -17.65
C PHE A 14 -35.47 5.99 -17.85
N TRP A 15 -34.88 6.96 -18.54
CA TRP A 15 -33.45 7.00 -18.80
C TRP A 15 -32.64 7.23 -17.54
N THR A 16 -33.15 8.06 -16.61
CA THR A 16 -32.51 8.27 -15.30
C THR A 16 -32.48 6.99 -14.49
N LEU A 17 -33.64 6.29 -14.39
CA LEU A 17 -33.71 5.03 -13.66
C LEU A 17 -32.92 3.91 -14.32
N LEU A 18 -32.90 3.85 -15.65
CA LEU A 18 -32.13 2.85 -16.39
C LEU A 18 -30.61 2.98 -16.07
N VAL A 19 -30.06 4.19 -16.13
CA VAL A 19 -28.65 4.41 -15.84
C VAL A 19 -28.37 4.21 -14.36
N ALA A 20 -29.24 4.68 -13.47
CA ALA A 20 -29.12 4.40 -12.04
C ALA A 20 -29.15 2.89 -11.77
N ALA A 21 -30.06 2.15 -12.39
CA ALA A 21 -30.10 0.69 -12.26
C ALA A 21 -28.80 0.04 -12.71
N VAL A 22 -28.26 0.40 -13.86
CA VAL A 22 -26.97 -0.15 -14.35
C VAL A 22 -25.83 0.12 -13.37
N VAL A 23 -25.79 1.31 -12.77
CA VAL A 23 -24.70 1.70 -11.83
C VAL A 23 -24.86 1.01 -10.47
N PHE A 24 -26.09 0.90 -9.95
CA PHE A 24 -26.35 0.35 -8.62
C PHE A 24 -26.59 -1.16 -8.61
N LEU A 25 -26.99 -1.78 -9.74
CA LEU A 25 -27.33 -3.20 -9.81
C LEU A 25 -26.22 -4.12 -9.27
N PRO A 26 -24.94 -3.95 -9.62
CA PRO A 26 -23.88 -4.80 -9.08
C PRO A 26 -23.79 -4.74 -7.56
N THR A 27 -23.94 -3.54 -6.99
CA THR A 27 -23.91 -3.32 -5.54
C THR A 27 -25.11 -3.96 -4.84
N LEU A 28 -26.31 -3.77 -5.41
CA LEU A 28 -27.54 -4.34 -4.86
C LEU A 28 -27.55 -5.87 -4.94
N LEU A 29 -27.08 -6.44 -6.06
CA LEU A 29 -26.93 -7.88 -6.20
C LEU A 29 -25.91 -8.45 -5.22
N GLY A 30 -24.76 -7.78 -5.04
CA GLY A 30 -23.76 -8.18 -4.06
C GLY A 30 -24.32 -8.21 -2.64
N ALA A 31 -25.00 -7.14 -2.24
CA ALA A 31 -25.64 -7.05 -0.92
C ALA A 31 -26.77 -8.10 -0.75
N ALA A 32 -27.57 -8.35 -1.78
CA ALA A 32 -28.62 -9.36 -1.75
C ALA A 32 -28.04 -10.78 -1.62
N ILE A 33 -26.99 -11.10 -2.37
CA ILE A 33 -26.31 -12.39 -2.27
C ILE A 33 -25.69 -12.58 -0.89
N GLU A 34 -25.04 -11.56 -0.33
CA GLU A 34 -24.48 -11.60 1.01
C GLU A 34 -25.58 -11.80 2.06
N LEU A 35 -26.70 -11.12 1.92
CA LEU A 35 -27.85 -11.25 2.81
C LEU A 35 -28.43 -12.68 2.80
N ILE A 36 -28.56 -13.30 1.62
CA ILE A 36 -29.08 -14.67 1.46
C ILE A 36 -28.09 -15.71 2.00
N ARG A 37 -26.79 -15.49 1.84
CA ARG A 37 -25.75 -16.42 2.26
C ARG A 37 -25.33 -16.21 3.72
N LYS A 38 -26.31 -16.19 4.62
CA LYS A 38 -26.05 -16.08 6.07
C LYS A 38 -25.33 -17.33 6.58
N PRO A 39 -24.16 -17.20 7.28
CA PRO A 39 -23.54 -18.31 7.99
C PRO A 39 -24.45 -18.80 9.12
N GLU A 40 -24.53 -20.12 9.33
CA GLU A 40 -25.41 -20.72 10.34
C GLU A 40 -25.09 -20.24 11.77
N GLU A 41 -23.81 -20.03 12.07
CA GLU A 41 -23.31 -19.61 13.37
C GLU A 41 -23.57 -18.13 13.71
N ARG A 42 -24.09 -17.33 12.78
CA ARG A 42 -24.25 -15.88 12.95
C ARG A 42 -25.69 -15.50 13.25
N ASP A 43 -25.87 -14.65 14.27
CA ASP A 43 -27.18 -14.06 14.55
C ASP A 43 -27.64 -13.10 13.44
N TRP A 44 -28.97 -13.06 13.18
CA TRP A 44 -29.55 -12.23 12.11
C TRP A 44 -29.30 -10.74 12.28
N GLN A 45 -29.34 -10.21 13.50
CA GLN A 45 -29.09 -8.79 13.74
C GLN A 45 -27.65 -8.40 13.40
N VAL A 46 -26.68 -9.21 13.81
CA VAL A 46 -25.27 -9.01 13.51
C VAL A 46 -25.02 -9.15 11.99
N HIS A 47 -25.68 -10.14 11.36
CA HIS A 47 -25.55 -10.36 9.92
C HIS A 47 -26.05 -9.17 9.11
N LEU A 48 -27.23 -8.63 9.42
CA LEU A 48 -27.80 -7.44 8.76
C LEU A 48 -26.89 -6.22 8.91
N VAL A 49 -26.40 -5.95 10.14
CA VAL A 49 -25.49 -4.81 10.38
C VAL A 49 -24.21 -4.93 9.56
N LEU A 50 -23.63 -6.12 9.50
CA LEU A 50 -22.42 -6.36 8.72
C LEU A 50 -22.66 -6.23 7.22
N THR A 51 -23.77 -6.78 6.69
CA THR A 51 -24.14 -6.64 5.26
C THR A 51 -24.42 -5.18 4.89
N CYS A 52 -25.12 -4.43 5.75
CA CYS A 52 -25.31 -2.98 5.50
C CYS A 52 -23.98 -2.22 5.53
N ARG A 53 -23.08 -2.60 6.43
CA ARG A 53 -21.75 -1.97 6.52
C ARG A 53 -20.86 -2.32 5.32
N SER A 54 -20.89 -3.59 4.87
CA SER A 54 -20.14 -4.03 3.69
C SER A 54 -20.65 -3.37 2.41
N ALA A 55 -21.98 -3.17 2.26
CA ALA A 55 -22.60 -2.49 1.13
C ALA A 55 -22.32 -0.97 1.10
N GLY A 56 -21.94 -0.35 2.21
CA GLY A 56 -21.77 1.10 2.31
C GLY A 56 -20.71 1.66 1.36
N ARG A 57 -19.54 1.02 1.28
CA ARG A 57 -18.45 1.44 0.40
C ARG A 57 -18.79 1.29 -1.10
N PRO A 58 -19.29 0.15 -1.59
CA PRO A 58 -19.73 0.01 -2.97
C PRO A 58 -20.83 1.00 -3.35
N THR A 59 -21.81 1.25 -2.45
CA THR A 59 -22.87 2.24 -2.67
C THR A 59 -22.30 3.65 -2.81
N ALA A 60 -21.38 4.04 -1.93
CA ALA A 60 -20.70 5.35 -2.02
C ALA A 60 -19.92 5.50 -3.35
N LEU A 61 -19.26 4.43 -3.81
CA LEU A 61 -18.58 4.41 -5.11
C LEU A 61 -19.59 4.53 -6.28
N ALA A 62 -20.72 3.86 -6.23
CA ALA A 62 -21.80 3.97 -7.23
C ALA A 62 -22.34 5.42 -7.29
N CYS A 63 -22.61 6.04 -6.14
CA CYS A 63 -22.97 7.46 -6.07
C CYS A 63 -21.89 8.35 -6.70
N LEU A 64 -20.63 8.13 -6.35
CA LEU A 64 -19.52 8.91 -6.91
C LEU A 64 -19.41 8.74 -8.42
N THR A 65 -19.62 7.52 -8.94
CA THR A 65 -19.66 7.26 -10.39
C THR A 65 -20.69 8.13 -11.09
N LEU A 66 -21.90 8.28 -10.53
CA LEU A 66 -22.91 9.17 -11.11
C LEU A 66 -22.47 10.65 -11.11
N VAL A 67 -21.79 11.10 -10.05
CA VAL A 67 -21.29 12.47 -9.95
C VAL A 67 -20.23 12.78 -10.99
N VAL A 68 -19.29 11.85 -11.23
CA VAL A 68 -18.15 12.06 -12.14
C VAL A 68 -18.39 11.52 -13.55
N LEU A 69 -19.56 10.99 -13.84
CA LEU A 69 -19.90 10.29 -15.10
C LEU A 69 -19.45 11.05 -16.37
N PRO A 70 -19.71 12.38 -16.55
CA PRO A 70 -19.25 13.09 -17.74
C PRO A 70 -17.73 13.23 -17.82
N TYR A 71 -17.07 13.32 -16.68
CA TYR A 71 -15.60 13.39 -16.60
C TYR A 71 -14.97 12.07 -17.03
N ASP A 72 -15.45 10.96 -16.49
CA ASP A 72 -15.01 9.61 -16.86
C ASP A 72 -15.26 9.31 -18.33
N ALA A 73 -16.42 9.71 -18.84
CA ALA A 73 -16.77 9.53 -20.26
C ALA A 73 -15.76 10.21 -21.19
N ILE A 74 -15.34 11.43 -20.86
CA ILE A 74 -14.35 12.17 -21.65
C ILE A 74 -12.95 11.61 -21.51
N ILE A 75 -12.51 11.22 -20.30
CA ILE A 75 -11.22 10.57 -20.13
C ILE A 75 -11.18 9.25 -20.92
N CYS A 76 -12.24 8.45 -20.86
CA CYS A 76 -12.32 7.20 -21.63
C CYS A 76 -12.28 7.47 -23.13
N LEU A 77 -13.03 8.47 -23.61
CA LEU A 77 -13.04 8.84 -25.03
C LEU A 77 -11.66 9.31 -25.48
N ASP A 78 -11.00 10.19 -24.73
CA ASP A 78 -9.64 10.65 -25.00
C ASP A 78 -8.64 9.48 -25.03
N ALA A 79 -8.74 8.56 -24.08
CA ALA A 79 -7.90 7.37 -24.03
C ALA A 79 -8.10 6.46 -25.24
N ILE A 80 -9.35 6.23 -25.64
CA ILE A 80 -9.71 5.44 -26.84
C ILE A 80 -9.17 6.10 -28.10
N LEU A 81 -9.39 7.40 -28.28
CA LEU A 81 -8.93 8.14 -29.45
C LEU A 81 -7.39 8.16 -29.53
N ARG A 82 -6.71 8.48 -28.44
CA ARG A 82 -5.22 8.47 -28.40
C ARG A 82 -4.66 7.08 -28.65
N SER A 83 -5.25 6.05 -28.07
CA SER A 83 -4.82 4.67 -28.30
C SER A 83 -5.07 4.25 -29.75
N GLY A 84 -6.23 4.58 -30.30
CA GLY A 84 -6.56 4.33 -31.70
C GLY A 84 -5.59 5.01 -32.67
N VAL A 85 -5.30 6.30 -32.45
CA VAL A 85 -4.32 7.04 -33.28
C VAL A 85 -2.92 6.44 -33.12
N ARG A 86 -2.49 6.06 -31.92
CA ARG A 86 -1.20 5.40 -31.70
C ARG A 86 -1.10 4.04 -32.39
N MET A 87 -2.15 3.25 -32.34
CA MET A 87 -2.18 1.92 -32.94
C MET A 87 -2.25 1.99 -34.49
N LEU A 88 -3.11 2.84 -35.04
CA LEU A 88 -3.40 2.85 -36.47
C LEU A 88 -2.42 3.71 -37.26
N PHE A 89 -1.97 4.86 -36.70
CA PHE A 89 -1.21 5.84 -37.47
C PHE A 89 0.25 5.99 -37.01
N THR A 90 0.50 6.27 -35.72
CA THR A 90 1.85 6.64 -35.28
C THR A 90 2.74 5.47 -34.90
N ARG A 91 2.17 4.35 -34.45
CA ARG A 91 2.86 3.15 -33.94
C ARG A 91 3.97 3.45 -32.92
N ARG A 92 3.88 4.60 -32.23
CA ARG A 92 4.85 5.05 -31.23
C ARG A 92 4.19 5.22 -29.85
N GLY A 93 4.96 4.97 -28.78
CA GLY A 93 4.51 5.20 -27.41
C GLY A 93 3.39 4.26 -26.92
N LEU A 94 3.27 3.07 -27.49
CA LEU A 94 2.24 2.07 -27.12
C LEU A 94 2.36 1.55 -25.69
N LEU A 95 3.58 1.56 -25.13
CA LEU A 95 3.90 1.08 -23.77
C LEU A 95 4.25 2.23 -22.81
N LEU A 96 3.87 3.46 -23.12
CA LEU A 96 4.06 4.59 -22.22
C LEU A 96 3.07 4.48 -21.06
N TRP A 97 3.55 3.91 -19.96
CA TRP A 97 2.82 3.84 -18.71
C TRP A 97 3.30 4.96 -17.78
N GLN A 98 2.41 5.88 -17.44
CA GLN A 98 2.71 6.93 -16.47
C GLN A 98 2.12 6.53 -15.12
N LEU A 99 2.99 6.37 -14.13
CA LEU A 99 2.57 6.15 -12.75
C LEU A 99 1.74 7.33 -12.25
N ARG A 100 0.52 7.04 -11.82
CA ARG A 100 -0.40 8.03 -11.24
C ARG A 100 0.21 8.75 -10.03
N SER A 101 1.13 8.10 -9.31
CA SER A 101 1.89 8.68 -8.20
C SER A 101 2.82 9.83 -8.60
N TYR A 102 3.26 9.90 -9.86
CA TYR A 102 4.05 11.03 -10.34
C TYR A 102 3.21 12.31 -10.47
N ALA A 103 1.93 12.17 -10.82
CA ALA A 103 0.99 13.28 -10.89
C ALA A 103 0.54 13.79 -9.51
N SER A 104 0.65 12.97 -8.46
CA SER A 104 0.16 13.30 -7.11
C SER A 104 1.20 13.93 -6.18
N ARG A 105 2.49 13.93 -6.53
CA ARG A 105 3.58 14.44 -5.67
C ARG A 105 3.51 15.94 -5.36
N ASN A 106 2.76 16.73 -6.12
CA ASN A 106 2.59 18.18 -5.89
C ASN A 106 1.17 18.56 -5.44
N ALA A 107 0.42 17.67 -4.81
CA ALA A 107 -1.01 17.82 -4.62
C ALA A 107 -1.41 18.54 -3.33
N ARG A 108 -1.02 19.79 -3.16
CA ARG A 108 -1.93 20.77 -2.56
C ARG A 108 -2.79 21.37 -3.68
N ARG A 109 -3.67 20.55 -4.26
CA ARG A 109 -4.56 21.05 -5.32
C ARG A 109 -5.65 21.89 -4.72
N THR A 110 -5.70 23.16 -5.15
CA THR A 110 -6.73 24.11 -4.76
C THR A 110 -8.06 23.76 -5.44
N LEU A 111 -9.17 24.25 -4.92
CA LEU A 111 -10.50 24.09 -5.54
C LEU A 111 -10.50 24.62 -6.99
N VAL A 112 -9.80 25.73 -7.24
CA VAL A 112 -9.68 26.33 -8.57
C VAL A 112 -9.02 25.40 -9.57
N GLU A 113 -7.98 24.67 -9.16
CA GLU A 113 -7.32 23.68 -10.02
C GLU A 113 -8.24 22.52 -10.37
N PHE A 114 -9.09 22.08 -9.43
CA PHE A 114 -10.11 21.06 -9.71
C PHE A 114 -11.14 21.55 -10.73
N PHE A 115 -11.62 22.78 -10.64
CA PHE A 115 -12.49 23.36 -11.65
C PHE A 115 -11.80 23.48 -13.01
N ARG A 116 -10.52 23.81 -13.06
CA ARG A 116 -9.74 23.88 -14.29
C ARG A 116 -9.51 22.49 -14.92
N GLU A 117 -9.27 21.46 -14.12
CA GLU A 117 -9.06 20.10 -14.60
C GLU A 117 -10.38 19.42 -14.99
N MET A 118 -11.42 19.62 -14.20
CA MET A 118 -12.75 19.05 -14.36
C MET A 118 -13.77 20.08 -14.92
N TRP A 119 -13.36 20.94 -15.84
CA TRP A 119 -14.23 21.98 -16.39
C TRP A 119 -15.40 21.43 -17.24
N VAL A 120 -15.22 20.23 -17.81
CA VAL A 120 -16.17 19.63 -18.74
C VAL A 120 -17.51 19.27 -18.11
N PRO A 121 -17.59 18.55 -16.97
CA PRO A 121 -18.85 18.25 -16.33
C PRO A 121 -19.73 19.48 -16.05
N PRO A 122 -19.23 20.58 -15.48
CA PRO A 122 -20.03 21.79 -15.30
C PRO A 122 -20.54 22.39 -16.61
N VAL A 123 -19.71 22.42 -17.66
CA VAL A 123 -20.12 22.95 -18.96
C VAL A 123 -21.20 22.07 -19.60
N VAL A 124 -21.01 20.75 -19.58
CA VAL A 124 -22.03 19.80 -20.06
C VAL A 124 -23.33 19.94 -19.26
N ALA A 125 -23.25 20.10 -17.94
CA ALA A 125 -24.39 20.31 -17.08
C ALA A 125 -25.18 21.57 -17.46
N LEU A 126 -24.49 22.70 -17.66
CA LEU A 126 -25.13 23.97 -18.04
C LEU A 126 -25.80 23.90 -19.42
N VAL A 127 -25.09 23.33 -20.41
CA VAL A 127 -25.64 23.16 -21.78
C VAL A 127 -26.86 22.24 -21.75
N LEU A 128 -26.78 21.12 -21.03
CA LEU A 128 -27.92 20.20 -20.90
C LEU A 128 -29.07 20.82 -20.11
N ALA A 129 -28.81 21.55 -19.02
CA ALA A 129 -29.83 22.25 -18.28
C ALA A 129 -30.60 23.21 -19.17
N PHE A 130 -29.91 24.01 -19.98
CA PHE A 130 -30.52 24.94 -20.91
C PHE A 130 -31.37 24.22 -21.98
N ALA A 131 -30.81 23.19 -22.61
CA ALA A 131 -31.49 22.42 -23.64
C ALA A 131 -32.75 21.71 -23.10
N LEU A 132 -32.63 21.04 -21.95
CA LEU A 132 -33.71 20.29 -21.32
C LEU A 132 -34.82 21.23 -20.77
N TRP A 133 -34.45 22.42 -20.29
CA TRP A 133 -35.40 23.45 -19.90
C TRP A 133 -36.29 23.87 -21.10
N GLN A 134 -35.72 23.94 -22.31
CA GLN A 134 -36.50 24.29 -23.52
C GLN A 134 -37.35 23.13 -24.05
N ILE A 135 -36.82 21.89 -23.95
CA ILE A 135 -37.44 20.72 -24.63
C ILE A 135 -38.37 19.97 -23.67
N ARG A 136 -38.00 19.82 -22.39
CA ARG A 136 -38.74 18.99 -21.41
C ARG A 136 -38.83 19.67 -20.02
N PRO A 137 -39.40 20.89 -19.92
CA PRO A 137 -39.44 21.60 -18.63
C PRO A 137 -40.25 20.86 -17.57
N ALA A 138 -41.33 20.17 -17.97
CA ALA A 138 -42.21 19.44 -17.04
C ALA A 138 -41.51 18.23 -16.38
N GLU A 139 -40.42 17.73 -16.94
CA GLU A 139 -39.67 16.57 -16.42
C GLU A 139 -38.45 16.97 -15.55
N GLY A 140 -38.34 18.24 -15.17
CA GLY A 140 -37.23 18.77 -14.41
C GLY A 140 -36.91 18.02 -13.12
N LEU A 141 -37.89 17.44 -12.46
CA LEU A 141 -37.70 16.63 -11.24
C LEU A 141 -36.74 15.43 -11.45
N PHE A 142 -36.68 14.89 -12.66
CA PHE A 142 -35.92 13.69 -12.96
C PHE A 142 -34.52 13.97 -13.53
N TRP A 143 -34.32 15.04 -14.29
CA TRP A 143 -33.03 15.37 -14.88
C TRP A 143 -32.25 16.41 -14.06
N ALA A 144 -32.92 17.37 -13.41
CA ALA A 144 -32.24 18.45 -12.71
C ALA A 144 -31.32 18.00 -11.54
N PRO A 145 -31.69 17.01 -10.71
CA PRO A 145 -30.79 16.54 -9.66
C PRO A 145 -29.47 15.99 -10.20
N VAL A 146 -29.50 15.25 -11.30
CA VAL A 146 -28.30 14.66 -11.92
C VAL A 146 -27.45 15.74 -12.57
N VAL A 147 -28.05 16.69 -13.25
CA VAL A 147 -27.36 17.85 -13.83
C VAL A 147 -26.71 18.69 -12.74
N LEU A 148 -27.38 18.88 -11.59
CA LEU A 148 -26.81 19.57 -10.44
C LEU A 148 -25.59 18.81 -9.87
N LEU A 149 -25.65 17.48 -9.77
CA LEU A 149 -24.51 16.66 -9.36
C LEU A 149 -23.30 16.86 -10.30
N TRP A 150 -23.53 16.94 -11.60
CA TRP A 150 -22.45 17.19 -12.57
C TRP A 150 -21.88 18.60 -12.47
N LEU A 151 -22.71 19.60 -12.17
CA LEU A 151 -22.28 20.97 -11.95
C LEU A 151 -21.34 21.07 -10.73
N VAL A 152 -21.63 20.36 -9.63
CA VAL A 152 -20.84 20.37 -8.41
C VAL A 152 -19.71 19.33 -8.36
N SER A 153 -19.57 18.51 -9.41
CA SER A 153 -18.59 17.41 -9.44
C SER A 153 -17.14 17.84 -9.15
N PRO A 154 -16.62 19.03 -9.58
CA PRO A 154 -15.27 19.45 -9.18
C PRO A 154 -15.13 19.71 -7.68
N VAL A 155 -16.19 20.18 -7.02
CA VAL A 155 -16.20 20.39 -5.56
C VAL A 155 -16.14 19.06 -4.82
N VAL A 156 -16.93 18.08 -5.30
CA VAL A 156 -16.92 16.72 -4.74
C VAL A 156 -15.54 16.07 -4.95
N GLY A 157 -14.97 16.19 -6.14
CA GLY A 157 -13.63 15.70 -6.47
C GLY A 157 -12.55 16.31 -5.53
N TRP A 158 -12.57 17.61 -5.36
CA TRP A 158 -11.67 18.31 -4.44
C TRP A 158 -11.86 17.85 -2.99
N TRP A 159 -13.09 17.73 -2.52
CA TRP A 159 -13.38 17.32 -1.14
C TRP A 159 -12.89 15.91 -0.83
N ILE A 160 -13.10 14.96 -1.74
CA ILE A 160 -12.64 13.56 -1.59
C ILE A 160 -11.12 13.45 -1.70
N SER A 161 -10.50 14.32 -2.50
CA SER A 161 -9.04 14.31 -2.71
C SER A 161 -8.24 14.98 -1.59
N ARG A 162 -8.91 15.52 -0.58
CA ARG A 162 -8.19 16.08 0.58
C ARG A 162 -7.40 14.97 1.28
N PRO A 163 -6.12 15.20 1.58
CA PRO A 163 -5.34 14.24 2.33
C PRO A 163 -6.02 14.01 3.68
N LEU A 164 -6.35 12.77 3.97
CA LEU A 164 -6.71 12.39 5.33
C LEU A 164 -5.45 12.64 6.18
N LEU A 165 -5.52 13.62 7.06
CA LEU A 165 -4.49 13.81 8.07
C LEU A 165 -4.37 12.47 8.80
N SER A 166 -3.28 11.77 8.56
CA SER A 166 -2.96 10.55 9.28
C SER A 166 -2.92 10.93 10.75
N ARG A 167 -3.91 10.49 11.53
CA ARG A 167 -3.80 10.58 12.98
C ARG A 167 -2.58 9.76 13.35
N VAL A 168 -1.59 10.40 13.94
CA VAL A 168 -0.47 9.70 14.53
C VAL A 168 -1.08 8.66 15.48
N ALA A 169 -0.93 7.39 15.15
CA ALA A 169 -1.44 6.33 16.00
C ALA A 169 -0.64 6.31 17.29
N TYR A 170 -1.23 6.73 18.38
CA TYR A 170 -0.62 6.56 19.70
C TYR A 170 -0.74 5.09 20.10
N LEU A 171 0.34 4.37 19.90
CA LEU A 171 0.42 2.97 20.34
C LEU A 171 0.56 2.90 21.85
N SER A 172 -0.22 2.03 22.49
CA SER A 172 -0.01 1.68 23.91
C SER A 172 1.33 0.95 24.09
N GLN A 173 1.81 0.84 25.32
CA GLN A 173 3.03 0.09 25.61
C GLN A 173 2.91 -1.37 25.16
N ASP A 174 1.77 -2.01 25.43
CA ASP A 174 1.51 -3.40 25.02
C ASP A 174 1.51 -3.57 23.50
N GLN A 175 0.92 -2.62 22.76
CA GLN A 175 0.95 -2.63 21.30
C GLN A 175 2.37 -2.48 20.74
N ARG A 176 3.18 -1.61 21.36
CA ARG A 176 4.60 -1.48 20.99
C ARG A 176 5.38 -2.75 21.27
N ALA A 177 5.20 -3.35 22.45
CA ALA A 177 5.83 -4.61 22.83
C ALA A 177 5.48 -5.72 21.84
N PHE A 178 4.18 -5.86 21.52
CA PHE A 178 3.70 -6.83 20.54
C PHE A 178 4.35 -6.64 19.15
N LEU A 179 4.42 -5.39 18.66
CA LEU A 179 5.04 -5.10 17.37
C LEU A 179 6.55 -5.39 17.37
N ARG A 180 7.25 -5.07 18.45
CA ARG A 180 8.67 -5.36 18.60
C ARG A 180 8.96 -6.86 18.63
N VAL A 181 8.19 -7.62 19.40
CA VAL A 181 8.27 -9.10 19.43
C VAL A 181 7.99 -9.68 18.04
N SER A 182 6.97 -9.17 17.35
CA SER A 182 6.66 -9.58 15.98
C SER A 182 7.79 -9.27 15.01
N ALA A 183 8.40 -8.09 15.09
CA ALA A 183 9.58 -7.72 14.29
C ALA A 183 10.77 -8.65 14.56
N ARG A 184 11.04 -8.96 15.85
CA ARG A 184 12.13 -9.89 16.23
C ARG A 184 11.90 -11.30 15.69
N ARG A 185 10.66 -11.77 15.71
CA ARG A 185 10.28 -13.08 15.11
C ARG A 185 10.43 -13.07 13.59
N THR A 186 10.02 -11.99 12.94
CA THR A 186 10.18 -11.83 11.47
C THR A 186 11.65 -11.85 11.07
N TRP A 187 12.51 -11.16 11.83
CA TRP A 187 13.96 -11.17 11.60
C TRP A 187 14.56 -12.58 11.65
N ARG A 188 13.99 -13.48 12.43
CA ARG A 188 14.47 -14.87 12.54
C ARG A 188 14.53 -15.57 11.18
N PHE A 189 13.58 -15.29 10.25
CA PHE A 189 13.58 -15.87 8.92
C PHE A 189 14.87 -15.51 8.18
N PHE A 190 15.25 -14.24 8.15
CA PHE A 190 16.46 -13.80 7.47
C PHE A 190 17.73 -14.30 8.17
N ALA A 191 17.78 -14.22 9.49
CA ALA A 191 18.92 -14.70 10.27
C ALA A 191 19.18 -16.20 10.11
N GLN A 192 18.12 -16.99 9.87
CA GLN A 192 18.21 -18.44 9.73
C GLN A 192 18.50 -18.88 8.29
N PHE A 193 17.90 -18.23 7.30
CA PHE A 193 17.88 -18.72 5.92
C PHE A 193 18.77 -17.94 4.97
N VAL A 194 19.25 -16.75 5.31
CA VAL A 194 20.24 -16.02 4.52
C VAL A 194 21.63 -16.43 4.99
N SER A 195 22.25 -17.36 4.32
CA SER A 195 23.43 -18.06 4.78
C SER A 195 24.49 -18.24 3.67
N PRO A 196 25.74 -18.58 4.01
CA PRO A 196 26.77 -18.88 3.03
C PRO A 196 26.38 -19.99 2.06
N GLN A 197 25.58 -20.98 2.49
CA GLN A 197 25.13 -22.12 1.69
C GLN A 197 24.24 -21.67 0.53
N ASP A 198 23.46 -20.61 0.73
CA ASP A 198 22.61 -19.98 -0.27
C ASP A 198 23.21 -18.68 -0.83
N ASN A 199 24.55 -18.55 -0.79
CA ASN A 199 25.30 -17.40 -1.29
C ASN A 199 24.81 -16.06 -0.72
N TRP A 200 24.35 -16.02 0.52
CA TRP A 200 23.81 -14.83 1.18
C TRP A 200 22.57 -14.25 0.49
N LEU A 201 21.85 -15.06 -0.26
CA LEU A 201 20.56 -14.71 -0.87
C LEU A 201 19.41 -15.27 -0.05
N PRO A 202 18.31 -14.51 0.11
CA PRO A 202 17.12 -15.02 0.79
C PRO A 202 16.40 -16.05 -0.08
N PRO A 203 15.89 -17.16 0.50
CA PRO A 203 14.98 -18.03 -0.22
C PRO A 203 13.64 -17.32 -0.47
N ASP A 204 12.87 -17.85 -1.43
CA ASP A 204 11.55 -17.32 -1.74
C ASP A 204 10.57 -17.49 -0.56
N ASN A 205 10.56 -18.67 0.02
CA ASN A 205 9.76 -18.99 1.18
C ASN A 205 10.29 -20.22 1.94
N PHE A 206 9.78 -20.39 3.14
CA PHE A 206 9.91 -21.60 3.95
C PHE A 206 8.52 -22.15 4.23
N GLN A 207 8.26 -23.37 3.80
CA GLN A 207 7.02 -24.08 4.06
C GLN A 207 7.21 -24.98 5.28
N GLU A 208 6.39 -24.80 6.32
CA GLU A 208 6.48 -25.61 7.55
C GLU A 208 5.67 -26.90 7.45
N TYR A 209 4.54 -26.87 6.76
CA TYR A 209 3.59 -27.96 6.66
C TYR A 209 3.20 -28.26 5.21
N PRO A 210 2.96 -29.50 4.77
CA PRO A 210 3.01 -30.79 5.54
C PRO A 210 4.43 -31.29 5.81
N VAL A 211 5.42 -30.87 5.05
CA VAL A 211 6.84 -31.20 5.23
C VAL A 211 7.65 -29.93 5.15
N ALA A 212 8.54 -29.73 6.13
CA ALA A 212 9.41 -28.57 6.15
C ALA A 212 10.30 -28.52 4.90
N SER A 213 10.17 -27.47 4.11
CA SER A 213 10.95 -27.29 2.87
C SER A 213 11.29 -25.83 2.61
N ILE A 214 12.48 -25.60 2.06
CA ILE A 214 12.97 -24.27 1.67
C ILE A 214 12.93 -24.18 0.15
N ALA A 215 12.31 -23.12 -0.37
CA ALA A 215 12.36 -22.81 -1.79
C ALA A 215 13.67 -22.06 -2.10
N SER A 216 14.73 -22.79 -2.43
CA SER A 216 16.08 -22.24 -2.72
C SER A 216 16.14 -21.50 -4.05
N ARG A 217 15.26 -20.52 -4.22
CA ARG A 217 15.20 -19.58 -5.33
C ARG A 217 14.93 -18.17 -4.77
N THR A 218 15.36 -17.16 -5.50
CA THR A 218 15.20 -15.77 -5.09
C THR A 218 14.83 -14.87 -6.27
N SER A 219 14.21 -13.74 -5.98
CA SER A 219 13.90 -12.68 -6.94
C SER A 219 14.58 -11.36 -6.53
N PRO A 220 14.68 -10.37 -7.44
CA PRO A 220 15.18 -9.04 -7.08
C PRO A 220 14.37 -8.39 -5.93
N THR A 221 13.06 -8.62 -5.86
CA THR A 221 12.24 -8.18 -4.72
C THR A 221 12.68 -8.83 -3.42
N ASN A 222 12.88 -10.14 -3.40
CA ASN A 222 13.30 -10.87 -2.20
C ASN A 222 14.67 -10.39 -1.71
N ILE A 223 15.60 -10.17 -2.64
CA ILE A 223 16.94 -9.63 -2.30
C ILE A 223 16.83 -8.23 -1.70
N GLY A 224 16.02 -7.35 -2.31
CA GLY A 224 15.75 -6.03 -1.77
C GLY A 224 15.16 -6.07 -0.36
N MET A 225 14.21 -6.99 -0.12
CA MET A 225 13.62 -7.19 1.21
C MET A 225 14.66 -7.68 2.24
N ALA A 226 15.57 -8.58 1.86
CA ALA A 226 16.63 -9.04 2.78
C ALA A 226 17.59 -7.91 3.14
N LEU A 227 17.97 -7.06 2.18
CA LEU A 227 18.79 -5.88 2.44
C LEU A 227 18.11 -4.89 3.41
N LEU A 228 16.81 -4.65 3.23
CA LEU A 228 16.03 -3.82 4.16
C LEU A 228 15.81 -4.50 5.52
N ALA A 229 15.70 -5.82 5.56
CA ALA A 229 15.62 -6.56 6.81
C ALA A 229 16.92 -6.45 7.61
N ASN A 230 18.10 -6.47 6.95
CA ASN A 230 19.38 -6.21 7.60
C ASN A 230 19.43 -4.80 8.21
N LEU A 231 18.99 -3.77 7.48
CA LEU A 231 18.91 -2.39 7.96
C LEU A 231 17.95 -2.29 9.15
N ALA A 232 16.75 -2.84 9.03
CA ALA A 232 15.76 -2.84 10.10
C ALA A 232 16.27 -3.59 11.36
N ALA A 233 16.97 -4.71 11.17
CA ALA A 233 17.56 -5.46 12.29
C ALA A 233 18.63 -4.66 13.04
N TYR A 234 19.40 -3.84 12.34
CA TYR A 234 20.31 -2.87 12.94
C TYR A 234 19.55 -1.78 13.70
N ASP A 235 18.54 -1.16 13.09
CA ASP A 235 17.73 -0.10 13.69
C ASP A 235 16.98 -0.57 14.95
N PHE A 236 16.48 -1.82 14.94
CA PHE A 236 15.86 -2.45 16.12
C PHE A 236 16.87 -2.94 17.16
N GLY A 237 18.17 -2.94 16.86
CA GLY A 237 19.23 -3.40 17.75
C GLY A 237 19.37 -4.92 17.83
N TYR A 238 18.88 -5.68 16.84
CA TYR A 238 19.02 -7.15 16.78
C TYR A 238 20.41 -7.58 16.34
N ILE A 239 21.10 -6.74 15.57
CA ILE A 239 22.47 -6.93 15.12
C ILE A 239 23.29 -5.63 15.32
N CYS A 240 24.59 -5.76 15.48
CA CYS A 240 25.50 -4.60 15.55
C CYS A 240 25.86 -4.09 14.14
N ALA A 241 26.45 -2.88 14.07
CA ALA A 241 26.87 -2.26 12.82
C ALA A 241 27.82 -3.15 11.99
N GLY A 242 28.79 -3.81 12.64
CA GLY A 242 29.70 -4.71 11.96
C GLY A 242 29.00 -5.90 11.30
N GLU A 243 28.04 -6.50 11.98
CA GLU A 243 27.25 -7.60 11.43
C GLU A 243 26.32 -7.12 10.30
N PHE A 244 25.67 -5.94 10.44
CA PHE A 244 24.91 -5.31 9.38
C PHE A 244 25.73 -5.11 8.10
N LEU A 245 26.94 -4.53 8.24
CA LEU A 245 27.84 -4.31 7.11
C LEU A 245 28.30 -5.63 6.48
N ARG A 246 28.60 -6.64 7.30
CA ARG A 246 29.03 -7.97 6.84
C ARG A 246 27.93 -8.67 6.02
N LEU A 247 26.71 -8.75 6.55
CA LEU A 247 25.58 -9.40 5.88
C LEU A 247 25.23 -8.67 4.57
N THR A 248 25.13 -7.35 4.64
CA THR A 248 24.79 -6.51 3.48
C THR A 248 25.88 -6.58 2.41
N GLY A 249 27.14 -6.50 2.79
CA GLY A 249 28.29 -6.60 1.88
C GLY A 249 28.35 -7.95 1.16
N ASN A 250 28.10 -9.05 1.87
CA ASN A 250 28.07 -10.40 1.28
C ASN A 250 26.93 -10.52 0.25
N THR A 251 25.74 -10.02 0.56
CA THR A 251 24.61 -10.02 -0.39
C THR A 251 24.91 -9.18 -1.63
N LEU A 252 25.49 -7.98 -1.46
CA LEU A 252 25.88 -7.12 -2.58
C LEU A 252 26.97 -7.77 -3.46
N ALA A 253 27.98 -8.40 -2.84
CA ALA A 253 29.01 -9.12 -3.57
C ALA A 253 28.45 -10.32 -4.38
N THR A 254 27.39 -10.93 -3.89
CA THR A 254 26.68 -11.98 -4.66
C THR A 254 25.88 -11.39 -5.81
N LEU A 255 25.23 -10.25 -5.61
CA LEU A 255 24.50 -9.54 -6.69
C LEU A 255 25.40 -9.21 -7.89
N GLU A 256 26.69 -8.92 -7.66
CA GLU A 256 27.67 -8.66 -8.73
C GLU A 256 27.92 -9.89 -9.60
N LYS A 257 27.79 -11.09 -9.04
CA LYS A 257 28.03 -12.37 -9.73
C LYS A 257 26.82 -12.88 -10.52
N LEU A 258 25.62 -12.35 -10.24
CA LEU A 258 24.41 -12.79 -10.92
C LEU A 258 24.42 -12.40 -12.41
N GLU A 259 24.06 -13.35 -13.26
CA GLU A 259 23.87 -13.11 -14.70
C GLU A 259 22.78 -12.06 -14.94
N ARG A 260 23.02 -11.15 -15.89
CA ARG A 260 22.10 -10.04 -16.21
C ARG A 260 21.79 -10.00 -17.69
N TYR A 261 20.57 -9.60 -18.03
CA TYR A 261 20.17 -9.31 -19.38
C TYR A 261 20.20 -7.78 -19.61
N ARG A 262 21.12 -7.29 -20.41
CA ARG A 262 21.29 -5.85 -20.71
C ARG A 262 21.33 -4.96 -19.45
N GLY A 263 21.98 -5.44 -18.39
CA GLY A 263 22.10 -4.75 -17.10
C GLY A 263 20.96 -5.02 -16.11
N HIS A 264 19.87 -5.64 -16.53
CA HIS A 264 18.75 -5.99 -15.67
C HIS A 264 18.90 -7.40 -15.09
N PHE A 265 18.47 -7.59 -13.86
CA PHE A 265 18.37 -8.92 -13.25
C PHE A 265 17.20 -9.69 -13.85
N TYR A 266 17.39 -11.00 -14.00
CA TYR A 266 16.28 -11.91 -14.27
C TYR A 266 15.35 -12.01 -13.05
N ASN A 267 14.13 -12.47 -13.28
CA ASN A 267 13.14 -12.50 -12.21
C ASN A 267 13.44 -13.56 -11.15
N TRP A 268 14.01 -14.70 -11.53
CA TRP A 268 14.29 -15.80 -10.62
C TRP A 268 15.69 -16.36 -10.79
N TYR A 269 16.37 -16.59 -9.68
CA TYR A 269 17.65 -17.28 -9.61
C TYR A 269 17.58 -18.42 -8.60
N ASP A 270 18.29 -19.51 -8.86
CA ASP A 270 18.62 -20.50 -7.85
C ASP A 270 19.66 -19.92 -6.87
N THR A 271 19.39 -20.00 -5.56
CA THR A 271 20.24 -19.37 -4.54
C THR A 271 21.60 -20.05 -4.38
N ARG A 272 21.69 -21.33 -4.74
CA ARG A 272 22.88 -22.15 -4.58
C ARG A 272 23.79 -22.10 -5.79
N THR A 273 23.22 -22.20 -6.98
CA THR A 273 23.97 -22.23 -8.24
C THR A 273 24.14 -20.84 -8.86
N LEU A 274 23.38 -19.84 -8.41
CA LEU A 274 23.30 -18.48 -8.96
C LEU A 274 22.80 -18.41 -10.42
N GLN A 275 22.29 -19.53 -10.96
CA GLN A 275 21.80 -19.57 -12.33
C GLN A 275 20.37 -19.02 -12.43
N PRO A 276 20.06 -18.26 -13.48
CA PRO A 276 18.69 -17.81 -13.72
C PRO A 276 17.78 -19.00 -14.05
N LEU A 277 16.59 -19.03 -13.44
CA LEU A 277 15.60 -20.08 -13.61
C LEU A 277 14.73 -19.83 -14.85
N ARG A 278 14.25 -20.91 -15.47
CA ARG A 278 13.34 -20.84 -16.61
C ARG A 278 11.87 -20.77 -16.16
N PRO A 279 11.00 -20.03 -16.88
CA PRO A 279 11.29 -19.18 -18.03
C PRO A 279 12.09 -17.92 -17.63
N GLN A 280 13.13 -17.59 -18.40
CA GLN A 280 13.93 -16.42 -18.17
C GLN A 280 13.18 -15.17 -18.65
N TYR A 281 12.94 -14.21 -17.74
CA TYR A 281 12.35 -12.92 -18.06
C TYR A 281 12.82 -11.86 -17.07
N VAL A 282 12.67 -10.59 -17.45
CA VAL A 282 12.94 -9.45 -16.60
C VAL A 282 11.60 -8.88 -16.14
N SER A 283 11.39 -8.79 -14.82
CA SER A 283 10.23 -8.15 -14.25
C SER A 283 10.55 -6.68 -13.94
N SER A 284 9.77 -5.75 -14.51
CA SER A 284 9.92 -4.33 -14.21
C SER A 284 9.52 -3.99 -12.76
N VAL A 285 8.58 -4.76 -12.20
CA VAL A 285 8.12 -4.59 -10.82
C VAL A 285 9.23 -5.00 -9.85
N ASP A 286 9.81 -6.19 -10.05
CA ASP A 286 10.87 -6.69 -9.18
C ASP A 286 12.14 -5.85 -9.28
N SER A 287 12.49 -5.40 -10.49
CA SER A 287 13.61 -4.47 -10.70
C SER A 287 13.37 -3.12 -9.99
N GLY A 288 12.14 -2.61 -10.04
CA GLY A 288 11.75 -1.38 -9.35
C GLY A 288 11.78 -1.53 -7.83
N ASN A 289 11.33 -2.66 -7.29
CA ASN A 289 11.38 -2.97 -5.85
C ASN A 289 12.83 -3.04 -5.35
N LEU A 290 13.71 -3.73 -6.07
CA LEU A 290 15.14 -3.77 -5.73
C LEU A 290 15.77 -2.38 -5.77
N ALA A 291 15.50 -1.58 -6.81
CA ALA A 291 16.02 -0.22 -6.92
C ALA A 291 15.55 0.66 -5.74
N GLY A 292 14.27 0.61 -5.39
CA GLY A 292 13.72 1.32 -4.23
C GLY A 292 14.37 0.87 -2.91
N SER A 293 14.60 -0.44 -2.74
CA SER A 293 15.29 -1.00 -1.56
C SER A 293 16.73 -0.52 -1.47
N LEU A 294 17.46 -0.48 -2.59
CA LEU A 294 18.84 0.01 -2.64
C LEU A 294 18.95 1.51 -2.31
N LEU A 295 17.99 2.34 -2.77
CA LEU A 295 17.93 3.75 -2.41
C LEU A 295 17.68 3.95 -0.91
N THR A 296 16.79 3.14 -0.32
CA THR A 296 16.52 3.17 1.13
C THR A 296 17.75 2.71 1.92
N LEU A 297 18.41 1.63 1.47
CA LEU A 297 19.63 1.14 2.07
C LEU A 297 20.76 2.18 2.02
N GLN A 298 20.91 2.89 0.88
CA GLN A 298 21.87 3.98 0.73
C GLN A 298 21.66 5.09 1.77
N ALA A 299 20.40 5.50 1.99
CA ALA A 299 20.06 6.47 3.03
C ALA A 299 20.42 5.98 4.43
N GLY A 300 20.05 4.74 4.78
CA GLY A 300 20.38 4.14 6.07
C GLY A 300 21.89 3.99 6.30
N LEU A 301 22.65 3.62 5.27
CA LEU A 301 24.13 3.56 5.34
C LEU A 301 24.75 4.95 5.51
N ALA A 302 24.15 6.00 4.95
CA ALA A 302 24.61 7.36 5.15
C ALA A 302 24.42 7.82 6.61
N GLU A 303 23.27 7.49 7.21
CA GLU A 303 22.98 7.79 8.62
C GLU A 303 23.87 7.03 9.59
N LEU A 304 24.34 5.83 9.23
CA LEU A 304 25.20 5.00 10.07
C LEU A 304 26.49 5.71 10.51
N LYS A 305 27.01 6.63 9.69
CA LYS A 305 28.26 7.35 9.98
C LYS A 305 28.17 8.23 11.23
N ASP A 306 26.97 8.73 11.51
CA ASP A 306 26.70 9.68 12.58
C ASP A 306 26.12 8.99 13.83
N GLN A 307 25.91 7.67 13.78
CA GLN A 307 25.34 6.90 14.89
C GLN A 307 26.43 6.45 15.89
N PRO A 308 26.12 6.45 17.19
CA PRO A 308 27.04 5.90 18.20
C PRO A 308 27.20 4.39 17.98
N VAL A 309 28.42 3.89 18.20
CA VAL A 309 28.75 2.45 18.06
C VAL A 309 27.88 1.58 18.98
N LEU A 310 27.57 2.06 20.17
CA LEU A 310 26.65 1.42 21.10
C LEU A 310 25.45 2.34 21.34
N SER A 311 24.33 2.02 20.73
CA SER A 311 23.08 2.77 20.87
C SER A 311 22.16 2.14 21.91
N VAL A 312 21.21 2.91 22.45
CA VAL A 312 20.15 2.40 23.34
C VAL A 312 19.33 1.31 22.62
N ASN A 313 19.23 1.37 21.30
CA ASN A 313 18.52 0.37 20.50
C ASN A 313 19.11 -1.04 20.67
N ALA A 314 20.42 -1.19 20.88
CA ALA A 314 21.04 -2.49 21.12
C ALA A 314 20.47 -3.17 22.39
N PHE A 315 20.26 -2.41 23.46
CA PHE A 315 19.67 -2.91 24.69
C PHE A 315 18.18 -3.23 24.52
N GLN A 316 17.45 -2.41 23.74
CA GLN A 316 16.06 -2.69 23.40
C GLN A 316 15.95 -3.96 22.55
N GLY A 317 16.82 -4.16 21.57
CA GLY A 317 16.86 -5.38 20.75
C GLY A 317 17.18 -6.64 21.56
N LEU A 318 18.05 -6.52 22.57
CA LEU A 318 18.31 -7.59 23.51
C LEU A 318 17.08 -7.90 24.38
N GLN A 319 16.36 -6.87 24.83
CA GLN A 319 15.09 -7.03 25.56
C GLN A 319 14.04 -7.76 24.72
N ASP A 320 13.84 -7.38 23.44
CA ASP A 320 12.92 -8.07 22.53
C ASP A 320 13.31 -9.55 22.35
N THR A 321 14.60 -9.82 22.20
CA THR A 321 15.12 -11.18 22.08
C THR A 321 14.85 -12.00 23.34
N LEU A 322 15.01 -11.40 24.50
CA LEU A 322 14.74 -12.03 25.80
C LEU A 322 13.23 -12.31 25.97
N LEU A 323 12.36 -11.39 25.53
CA LEU A 323 10.89 -11.63 25.56
C LEU A 323 10.52 -12.85 24.70
N VAL A 324 11.06 -12.93 23.47
CA VAL A 324 10.83 -14.11 22.61
C VAL A 324 11.37 -15.39 23.25
N LEU A 325 12.53 -15.34 23.91
CA LEU A 325 13.10 -16.50 24.63
C LEU A 325 12.15 -16.96 25.75
N VAL A 326 11.67 -16.02 26.57
CA VAL A 326 10.77 -16.32 27.71
C VAL A 326 9.48 -17.02 27.26
N GLU A 327 8.90 -16.60 26.15
CA GLU A 327 7.71 -17.24 25.59
C GLU A 327 7.91 -18.71 25.17
N HIS A 328 9.17 -19.10 24.88
CA HIS A 328 9.52 -20.45 24.45
C HIS A 328 10.16 -21.28 25.54
N LEU A 329 10.27 -20.75 26.76
CA LEU A 329 10.78 -21.52 27.88
C LEU A 329 9.80 -22.62 28.27
N PRO A 330 10.27 -23.87 28.45
CA PRO A 330 9.42 -24.92 28.95
C PRO A 330 8.98 -24.63 30.39
N ALA A 331 7.77 -25.05 30.74
CA ALA A 331 7.25 -24.91 32.10
C ALA A 331 8.12 -25.59 33.18
N SER A 332 9.02 -26.50 32.76
CA SER A 332 9.99 -27.20 33.60
C SER A 332 11.31 -26.44 33.76
N ALA A 333 11.43 -25.20 33.29
CA ALA A 333 12.64 -24.40 33.43
C ALA A 333 13.02 -24.22 34.91
N SER A 334 14.32 -24.32 35.22
CA SER A 334 14.78 -24.26 36.63
C SER A 334 14.44 -22.90 37.26
N PRO A 335 14.08 -22.85 38.56
CA PRO A 335 13.80 -21.60 39.27
C PRO A 335 14.97 -20.61 39.19
N ALA A 336 16.21 -21.12 39.19
CA ALA A 336 17.42 -20.33 39.10
C ALA A 336 17.52 -19.61 37.73
N LEU A 337 17.22 -20.31 36.62
CA LEU A 337 17.19 -19.72 35.29
C LEU A 337 16.12 -18.64 35.20
N ALA A 338 14.93 -18.89 35.73
CA ALA A 338 13.83 -17.91 35.74
C ALA A 338 14.19 -16.66 36.57
N GLN A 339 14.96 -16.80 37.64
CA GLN A 339 15.43 -15.68 38.44
C GLN A 339 16.50 -14.87 37.69
N GLN A 340 17.47 -15.53 37.03
CA GLN A 340 18.49 -14.86 36.23
C GLN A 340 17.87 -14.07 35.07
N ILE A 341 16.85 -14.62 34.40
CA ILE A 341 16.11 -13.96 33.34
C ILE A 341 15.42 -12.70 33.87
N ARG A 342 14.74 -12.79 35.00
CA ARG A 342 14.08 -11.62 35.62
C ARG A 342 15.10 -10.53 35.97
N SER A 343 16.21 -10.88 36.60
CA SER A 343 17.25 -9.89 36.94
C SER A 343 17.82 -9.22 35.67
N LEU A 344 18.00 -9.96 34.58
CA LEU A 344 18.42 -9.39 33.32
C LEU A 344 17.37 -8.46 32.71
N GLN A 345 16.07 -8.84 32.79
CA GLN A 345 14.96 -7.98 32.36
C GLN A 345 14.93 -6.66 33.14
N ASP A 346 15.11 -6.71 34.46
CA ASP A 346 15.13 -5.52 35.31
C ASP A 346 16.30 -4.58 34.95
N VAL A 347 17.49 -5.12 34.71
CA VAL A 347 18.65 -4.36 34.28
C VAL A 347 18.43 -3.71 32.91
N LEU A 348 17.91 -4.49 31.92
CA LEU A 348 17.60 -3.97 30.61
C LEU A 348 16.53 -2.89 30.66
N HIS A 349 15.51 -3.10 31.48
CA HIS A 349 14.44 -2.11 31.66
C HIS A 349 14.98 -0.81 32.26
N SER A 350 15.88 -0.87 33.23
CA SER A 350 16.49 0.33 33.80
C SER A 350 17.33 1.12 32.82
N ILE A 351 17.97 0.45 31.84
CA ILE A 351 18.78 1.09 30.80
C ILE A 351 17.90 1.69 29.70
N THR A 352 16.79 1.02 29.38
CA THR A 352 15.90 1.40 28.27
C THR A 352 14.73 2.29 28.71
N ALA A 353 14.51 2.44 30.01
CA ALA A 353 13.49 3.36 30.53
C ALA A 353 13.81 4.79 30.06
N PRO A 354 12.87 5.52 29.48
CA PRO A 354 13.11 6.91 29.14
C PRO A 354 13.40 7.64 30.45
N GLU A 355 14.55 8.30 30.53
CA GLU A 355 14.78 9.31 31.57
C GLU A 355 13.62 10.30 31.48
N LEU A 356 12.80 10.35 32.51
CA LEU A 356 11.67 11.27 32.65
C LEU A 356 12.11 12.75 32.74
N THR A 357 13.34 13.05 32.32
CA THR A 357 13.94 14.39 32.39
C THR A 357 14.75 14.71 31.14
N ALA A 358 14.07 14.83 30.00
CA ALA A 358 14.56 15.72 28.95
C ALA A 358 13.33 16.12 28.09
N THR A 359 12.80 17.28 28.44
CA THR A 359 11.94 18.15 27.65
C THR A 359 11.91 17.80 26.15
N ALA A 360 10.90 17.06 25.72
CA ALA A 360 10.55 17.01 24.32
C ALA A 360 10.05 18.38 23.89
N LYS A 361 10.93 19.24 23.39
CA LYS A 361 10.52 20.37 22.55
C LYS A 361 9.85 19.77 21.31
N PRO A 362 8.62 20.15 20.98
CA PRO A 362 8.06 19.82 19.69
C PRO A 362 8.94 20.49 18.63
N GLN A 363 9.56 19.69 17.76
CA GLN A 363 10.18 20.24 16.55
C GLN A 363 9.07 20.89 15.72
N THR A 364 8.97 22.18 15.82
CA THR A 364 8.30 23.05 14.89
C THR A 364 8.93 22.78 13.52
N LEU A 365 8.15 22.19 12.63
CA LEU A 365 8.45 22.16 11.19
C LEU A 365 8.62 23.62 10.76
N VAL A 366 9.87 24.02 10.56
CA VAL A 366 10.25 25.28 9.95
C VAL A 366 9.65 25.27 8.54
N SER A 367 8.68 26.13 8.33
CA SER A 367 8.21 26.54 7.02
C SER A 367 9.39 27.15 6.27
N ALA A 368 9.95 26.44 5.29
CA ALA A 368 10.81 27.06 4.28
C ALA A 368 9.89 27.77 3.27
N GLU A 369 9.63 29.04 3.52
CA GLU A 369 9.32 30.02 2.50
C GLU A 369 10.67 30.44 1.87
N SER A 370 10.85 30.15 0.61
CA SER A 370 11.46 30.99 -0.44
C SER A 370 11.53 30.18 -1.75
#